data_db4cc31bbe952253aab20e20681072ec
#
_entry.id   db4cc31bbe952253aab20e20681072ec
#
_cell.length_a   1.000
_cell.length_b   1.000
_cell.length_c   1.000
_cell.angle_alpha   90.00
_cell.angle_beta   90.00
_cell.angle_gamma   90.00
#
_symmetry.space_group_name_H-M   'P 1'
#
loop_
_entity.id
_entity.type
_entity.pdbx_description
1 polymer ?
#
loop_
_entity_poly.entity_id
_entity_poly.type
_entity_poly.pdbx_seq_one_letter_code
_entity_poly.pdbx_strand_id
1 'polypeptide(L)'
;PENSPENIFGALIDTAPEGLDFWIPPDPIPGRNGDVIWARHDADLEGGTAYLILYRSESVCGEPRAVSAWIAVPDGEPSSLGRPVLSWGHGTRGAGDHCAATRSGYMYQEEINDLITELLARDFVIVASDYEGSGTPGMYAWSQSSALGKNILDAARAAQNFNLAKANKDTFITGFSIGGH
;
A
#
# COMPACT_ATOMS: atom_id res chain seq x y z
N PRO A 1 10.11 14.07 -29.90
CA PRO A 1 9.57 13.90 -28.58
C PRO A 1 9.32 12.41 -28.38
N GLU A 2 10.21 11.78 -27.62
CA GLU A 2 10.06 10.41 -27.20
C GLU A 2 8.83 10.36 -26.31
N ASN A 3 7.92 9.43 -26.58
CA ASN A 3 6.81 9.11 -25.71
C ASN A 3 7.41 8.65 -24.36
N SER A 4 7.36 9.51 -23.35
CA SER A 4 7.53 9.05 -21.97
C SER A 4 6.50 7.95 -21.75
N PRO A 5 6.87 6.82 -21.14
CA PRO A 5 5.90 5.79 -20.82
C PRO A 5 4.76 6.45 -20.03
N GLU A 6 3.53 6.20 -20.48
CA GLU A 6 2.35 6.75 -19.83
C GLU A 6 2.40 6.35 -18.35
N ASN A 7 2.21 7.31 -17.44
CA ASN A 7 2.20 7.06 -16.00
C ASN A 7 0.95 6.25 -15.61
N ILE A 8 1.03 4.96 -15.87
CA ILE A 8 -0.10 4.02 -15.66
C ILE A 8 -0.52 3.90 -14.19
N PHE A 9 0.38 4.21 -13.27
CA PHE A 9 0.14 4.08 -11.83
C PHE A 9 -0.52 5.33 -11.21
N GLY A 10 -0.40 6.51 -11.84
CA GLY A 10 -0.76 7.79 -11.22
C GLY A 10 0.21 8.21 -10.10
N ALA A 11 1.41 7.63 -10.09
CA ALA A 11 2.44 7.94 -9.11
C ALA A 11 3.11 9.29 -9.39
N LEU A 12 3.67 9.93 -8.37
CA LEU A 12 4.39 11.20 -8.51
C LEU A 12 5.71 11.05 -9.26
N ILE A 13 6.31 9.87 -9.20
CA ILE A 13 7.55 9.48 -9.88
C ILE A 13 7.25 8.24 -10.71
N ASP A 14 7.44 8.32 -12.02
CA ASP A 14 7.02 7.30 -12.98
C ASP A 14 7.77 5.97 -12.84
N THR A 15 9.02 6.01 -12.40
CA THR A 15 9.88 4.82 -12.29
C THR A 15 10.28 4.58 -10.85
N ALA A 16 9.85 3.45 -10.29
CA ALA A 16 10.29 3.01 -8.98
C ALA A 16 11.74 2.53 -9.02
N PRO A 17 12.53 2.79 -7.98
CA PRO A 17 13.87 2.19 -7.83
C PRO A 17 13.79 0.66 -7.74
N GLU A 18 14.86 0.00 -8.19
CA GLU A 18 14.99 -1.45 -8.13
C GLU A 18 15.50 -1.94 -6.76
N GLY A 19 15.32 -3.23 -6.51
CA GLY A 19 15.87 -3.89 -5.34
C GLY A 19 15.44 -3.24 -4.03
N LEU A 20 16.39 -3.07 -3.10
CA LEU A 20 16.16 -2.49 -1.78
C LEU A 20 15.98 -0.96 -1.80
N ASP A 21 16.41 -0.30 -2.86
CA ASP A 21 16.25 1.15 -3.00
C ASP A 21 14.78 1.55 -3.15
N PHE A 22 13.89 0.61 -3.48
CA PHE A 22 12.44 0.83 -3.48
C PHE A 22 11.93 1.42 -2.16
N TRP A 23 12.50 1.03 -1.03
CA TRP A 23 12.07 1.48 0.32
C TRP A 23 12.80 2.74 0.81
N ILE A 24 13.71 3.30 0.00
CA ILE A 24 14.42 4.54 0.34
C ILE A 24 13.74 5.72 -0.35
N PRO A 25 12.93 6.52 0.36
CA PRO A 25 12.19 7.60 -0.26
C PRO A 25 13.10 8.73 -0.74
N PRO A 26 12.64 9.56 -1.69
CA PRO A 26 13.32 10.80 -2.03
C PRO A 26 13.28 11.79 -0.84
N ASP A 27 14.27 12.65 -0.77
CA ASP A 27 14.34 13.73 0.21
C ASP A 27 14.37 15.08 -0.53
N PRO A 28 13.39 15.98 -0.32
CA PRO A 28 12.23 15.83 0.56
C PRO A 28 11.19 14.84 0.02
N ILE A 29 10.39 14.25 0.93
CA ILE A 29 9.28 13.37 0.56
C ILE A 29 8.20 14.19 -0.16
N PRO A 30 7.86 13.88 -1.43
CA PRO A 30 6.95 14.67 -2.24
C PRO A 30 5.46 14.41 -1.92
N GLY A 31 4.60 15.27 -2.46
CA GLY A 31 3.15 15.07 -2.50
C GLY A 31 2.41 15.39 -1.21
N ARG A 32 1.21 14.85 -1.08
CA ARG A 32 0.29 14.96 0.07
C ARG A 32 -0.02 13.58 0.62
N ASN A 33 -0.55 13.50 1.82
CA ASN A 33 -0.95 12.23 2.44
C ASN A 33 -1.90 11.46 1.52
N GLY A 34 -1.56 10.20 1.26
CA GLY A 34 -2.24 9.32 0.31
C GLY A 34 -1.78 9.44 -1.15
N ASP A 35 -0.86 10.34 -1.49
CA ASP A 35 -0.27 10.33 -2.83
C ASP A 35 0.71 9.16 -2.98
N VAL A 36 0.63 8.42 -4.08
CA VAL A 36 1.58 7.37 -4.43
C VAL A 36 2.86 8.01 -4.93
N ILE A 37 3.98 7.76 -4.26
CA ILE A 37 5.29 8.29 -4.65
C ILE A 37 5.80 7.54 -5.87
N TRP A 38 5.85 6.21 -5.79
CA TRP A 38 6.09 5.29 -6.90
C TRP A 38 5.44 3.94 -6.67
N ALA A 39 5.36 3.16 -7.72
CA ALA A 39 4.81 1.80 -7.67
C ALA A 39 5.55 0.88 -8.63
N ARG A 40 5.49 -0.42 -8.37
CA ARG A 40 5.95 -1.45 -9.30
C ARG A 40 5.07 -2.69 -9.20
N HIS A 41 5.04 -3.47 -10.27
CA HIS A 41 4.46 -4.81 -10.26
C HIS A 41 5.21 -5.70 -9.25
N ASP A 42 4.47 -6.53 -8.53
CA ASP A 42 5.01 -7.47 -7.54
C ASP A 42 4.76 -8.92 -7.96
N ALA A 43 3.50 -9.29 -8.15
CA ALA A 43 3.13 -10.64 -8.56
C ALA A 43 1.74 -10.70 -9.24
N ASP A 44 1.54 -11.70 -10.08
CA ASP A 44 0.22 -12.09 -10.55
C ASP A 44 -0.44 -12.98 -9.49
N LEU A 45 -1.72 -12.74 -9.22
CA LEU A 45 -2.54 -13.46 -8.24
C LEU A 45 -3.68 -14.19 -8.94
N GLU A 46 -4.30 -15.13 -8.26
CA GLU A 46 -5.58 -15.67 -8.71
C GLU A 46 -6.66 -14.59 -8.62
N GLY A 47 -7.15 -14.13 -9.79
CA GLY A 47 -8.17 -13.11 -9.92
C GLY A 47 -7.71 -11.67 -9.78
N GLY A 48 -6.40 -11.40 -9.84
CA GLY A 48 -5.88 -10.03 -9.77
C GLY A 48 -4.37 -9.91 -9.92
N THR A 49 -3.88 -8.70 -9.68
CA THR A 49 -2.46 -8.37 -9.74
C THR A 49 -2.03 -7.62 -8.49
N ALA A 50 -0.90 -8.01 -7.92
CA ALA A 50 -0.28 -7.34 -6.79
C ALA A 50 0.78 -6.34 -7.23
N TYR A 51 0.83 -5.22 -6.52
CA TYR A 51 1.83 -4.17 -6.69
C TYR A 51 2.43 -3.80 -5.34
N LEU A 52 3.69 -3.39 -5.34
CA LEU A 52 4.28 -2.64 -4.25
C LEU A 52 4.12 -1.15 -4.54
N ILE A 53 3.70 -0.39 -3.54
CA ILE A 53 3.62 1.06 -3.60
C ILE A 53 4.43 1.68 -2.45
N LEU A 54 5.05 2.81 -2.72
CA LEU A 54 5.51 3.73 -1.70
C LEU A 54 4.59 4.94 -1.73
N TYR A 55 3.99 5.30 -0.60
CA TYR A 55 3.03 6.39 -0.52
C TYR A 55 3.40 7.36 0.59
N ARG A 56 2.91 8.59 0.48
CA ARG A 56 3.09 9.59 1.52
C ARG A 56 2.05 9.45 2.62
N SER A 57 2.52 9.50 3.84
CA SER A 57 1.73 9.61 5.07
C SER A 57 2.39 10.60 6.01
N GLU A 58 2.04 10.56 7.28
CA GLU A 58 2.60 11.42 8.32
C GLU A 58 2.80 10.69 9.64
N SER A 59 3.79 11.15 10.42
CA SER A 59 4.03 10.69 11.78
C SER A 59 2.94 11.17 12.75
N VAL A 60 3.04 10.73 14.00
CA VAL A 60 2.18 11.22 15.09
C VAL A 60 2.23 12.75 15.24
N CYS A 61 3.39 13.35 14.95
CA CYS A 61 3.63 14.80 15.03
C CYS A 61 3.27 15.56 13.74
N GLY A 62 2.74 14.88 12.71
CA GLY A 62 2.39 15.49 11.43
C GLY A 62 3.56 15.68 10.47
N GLU A 63 4.74 15.11 10.76
CA GLU A 63 5.87 15.17 9.86
C GLU A 63 5.68 14.22 8.67
N PRO A 64 6.09 14.61 7.45
CA PRO A 64 6.04 13.74 6.29
C PRO A 64 6.71 12.40 6.55
N ARG A 65 6.04 11.31 6.16
CA ARG A 65 6.59 9.95 6.15
C ARG A 65 6.30 9.28 4.82
N ALA A 66 7.27 8.53 4.32
CA ALA A 66 7.03 7.59 3.25
C ALA A 66 6.80 6.20 3.87
N VAL A 67 5.74 5.55 3.43
CA VAL A 67 5.33 4.26 3.95
C VAL A 67 5.14 3.31 2.77
N SER A 68 5.64 2.09 2.88
CA SER A 68 5.39 1.06 1.88
C SER A 68 4.06 0.36 2.15
N ALA A 69 3.42 -0.09 1.08
CA ALA A 69 2.26 -0.95 1.14
C ALA A 69 2.26 -1.94 -0.01
N TRP A 70 1.58 -3.05 0.23
CA TRP A 70 1.18 -4.00 -0.78
C TRP A 70 -0.26 -3.68 -1.20
N ILE A 71 -0.53 -3.70 -2.50
CA ILE A 71 -1.87 -3.47 -3.04
C ILE A 71 -2.22 -4.55 -4.05
N ALA A 72 -3.40 -5.15 -3.93
CA ALA A 72 -3.96 -6.08 -4.90
C ALA A 72 -5.15 -5.45 -5.61
N VAL A 73 -5.14 -5.57 -6.93
CA VAL A 73 -6.16 -5.02 -7.83
C VAL A 73 -6.82 -6.17 -8.56
N PRO A 74 -8.16 -6.30 -8.52
CA PRO A 74 -8.89 -7.32 -9.27
C PRO A 74 -8.68 -7.21 -10.78
N ASP A 75 -8.70 -8.34 -11.47
CA ASP A 75 -8.70 -8.40 -12.92
C ASP A 75 -9.99 -7.81 -13.54
N GLY A 76 -9.91 -7.47 -14.82
CA GLY A 76 -11.05 -6.98 -15.61
C GLY A 76 -11.43 -5.52 -15.30
N GLU A 77 -12.56 -5.11 -15.86
CA GLU A 77 -13.08 -3.76 -15.69
C GLU A 77 -14.04 -3.71 -14.49
N PRO A 78 -13.90 -2.68 -13.62
CA PRO A 78 -14.84 -2.49 -12.51
C PRO A 78 -16.24 -2.13 -13.02
N SER A 79 -17.22 -2.20 -12.12
CA SER A 79 -18.52 -1.59 -12.37
C SER A 79 -18.38 -0.08 -12.64
N SER A 80 -19.42 0.54 -13.18
CA SER A 80 -19.43 2.00 -13.41
C SER A 80 -19.28 2.83 -12.14
N LEU A 81 -19.38 2.23 -10.97
CA LEU A 81 -19.21 2.86 -9.66
C LEU A 81 -17.74 2.83 -9.19
N GLY A 82 -16.88 2.07 -9.86
CA GLY A 82 -15.51 1.78 -9.40
C GLY A 82 -15.47 0.70 -8.31
N ARG A 83 -14.28 0.39 -7.84
CA ARG A 83 -14.03 -0.68 -6.85
C ARG A 83 -14.01 -0.17 -5.42
N PRO A 84 -14.65 -0.86 -4.47
CA PRO A 84 -14.47 -0.55 -3.05
C PRO A 84 -13.04 -0.90 -2.59
N VAL A 85 -12.55 -0.17 -1.60
CA VAL A 85 -11.21 -0.38 -1.02
C VAL A 85 -11.34 -1.05 0.34
N LEU A 86 -10.59 -2.12 0.57
CA LEU A 86 -10.33 -2.66 1.89
C LEU A 86 -8.89 -2.31 2.30
N SER A 87 -8.74 -1.45 3.32
CA SER A 87 -7.45 -1.16 3.93
C SER A 87 -7.24 -2.07 5.15
N TRP A 88 -6.18 -2.86 5.09
CA TRP A 88 -5.89 -3.87 6.09
C TRP A 88 -4.67 -3.52 6.92
N GLY A 89 -4.87 -3.50 8.26
CA GLY A 89 -3.82 -3.40 9.24
C GLY A 89 -3.38 -4.78 9.72
N HIS A 90 -2.18 -5.23 9.31
CA HIS A 90 -1.63 -6.52 9.73
C HIS A 90 -1.13 -6.52 11.18
N GLY A 91 -1.01 -7.69 11.78
CA GLY A 91 -0.43 -7.89 13.11
C GLY A 91 1.08 -7.63 13.15
N THR A 92 1.65 -7.56 14.35
CA THR A 92 3.10 -7.37 14.55
C THR A 92 3.91 -8.44 13.82
N ARG A 93 4.88 -8.00 13.00
CA ARG A 93 5.78 -8.87 12.22
C ARG A 93 7.22 -8.88 12.73
N GLY A 94 7.59 -7.89 13.53
CA GLY A 94 8.93 -7.65 14.02
C GLY A 94 9.31 -6.19 13.90
N ALA A 95 10.49 -5.81 14.38
CA ALA A 95 10.96 -4.42 14.38
C ALA A 95 12.03 -4.12 13.31
N GLY A 96 12.57 -5.14 12.66
CA GLY A 96 13.57 -4.94 11.60
C GLY A 96 12.94 -4.71 10.25
N ASP A 97 13.59 -3.94 9.39
CA ASP A 97 13.09 -3.60 8.05
C ASP A 97 12.70 -4.83 7.21
N HIS A 98 13.43 -5.93 7.35
CA HIS A 98 13.15 -7.19 6.65
C HIS A 98 11.85 -7.88 7.13
N CYS A 99 11.28 -7.42 8.25
CA CYS A 99 10.02 -7.92 8.79
C CYS A 99 8.79 -7.24 8.17
N ALA A 100 8.97 -6.13 7.43
CA ALA A 100 7.88 -5.46 6.76
C ALA A 100 7.10 -6.45 5.86
N ALA A 101 5.78 -6.36 5.83
CA ALA A 101 4.94 -7.29 5.08
C ALA A 101 5.31 -7.33 3.59
N THR A 102 5.66 -6.15 3.02
CA THR A 102 6.11 -6.02 1.62
C THR A 102 7.49 -6.62 1.35
N ARG A 103 8.31 -6.87 2.39
CA ARG A 103 9.68 -7.41 2.24
C ARG A 103 9.79 -8.87 2.64
N SER A 104 8.86 -9.38 3.45
CA SER A 104 8.92 -10.70 4.07
C SER A 104 8.16 -11.80 3.31
N GLY A 105 7.44 -11.47 2.24
CA GLY A 105 6.55 -12.39 1.56
C GLY A 105 5.28 -12.74 2.37
N TYR A 106 4.98 -11.97 3.42
CA TYR A 106 3.86 -12.23 4.32
C TYR A 106 2.51 -12.27 3.60
N MET A 107 2.31 -11.42 2.59
CA MET A 107 1.06 -11.33 1.85
C MET A 107 0.75 -12.56 1.01
N TYR A 108 1.74 -13.45 0.82
CA TYR A 108 1.64 -14.67 0.03
C TYR A 108 1.52 -15.95 0.88
N GLN A 109 1.32 -15.82 2.20
CA GLN A 109 1.04 -16.97 3.07
C GLN A 109 -0.36 -17.51 2.77
N GLU A 110 -0.53 -18.85 2.84
CA GLU A 110 -1.72 -19.56 2.39
C GLU A 110 -3.01 -18.99 2.99
N GLU A 111 -3.06 -18.82 4.32
CA GLU A 111 -4.27 -18.33 5.00
C GLU A 111 -4.65 -16.90 4.62
N ILE A 112 -3.68 -16.08 4.21
CA ILE A 112 -3.91 -14.70 3.76
C ILE A 112 -4.30 -14.70 2.31
N ASN A 113 -3.66 -15.53 1.49
CA ASN A 113 -3.93 -15.64 0.07
C ASN A 113 -5.37 -16.06 -0.22
N ASP A 114 -5.93 -16.98 0.54
CA ASP A 114 -7.33 -17.42 0.40
C ASP A 114 -8.30 -16.24 0.62
N LEU A 115 -8.06 -15.43 1.66
CA LEU A 115 -8.87 -14.24 1.93
C LEU A 115 -8.72 -13.19 0.82
N ILE A 116 -7.51 -12.99 0.31
CA ILE A 116 -7.24 -12.07 -0.80
C ILE A 116 -8.00 -12.53 -2.04
N THR A 117 -7.91 -13.80 -2.41
CA THR A 117 -8.61 -14.38 -3.57
C THR A 117 -10.13 -14.19 -3.46
N GLU A 118 -10.71 -14.43 -2.27
CA GLU A 118 -12.15 -14.20 -2.06
C GLU A 118 -12.55 -12.72 -2.22
N LEU A 119 -11.74 -11.80 -1.73
CA LEU A 119 -12.00 -10.37 -1.84
C LEU A 119 -11.82 -9.85 -3.26
N LEU A 120 -10.81 -10.33 -3.99
CA LEU A 120 -10.61 -10.02 -5.42
C LEU A 120 -11.80 -10.49 -6.24
N ALA A 121 -12.33 -11.71 -5.98
CA ALA A 121 -13.51 -12.22 -6.64
C ALA A 121 -14.80 -11.40 -6.38
N ARG A 122 -14.80 -10.57 -5.33
CA ARG A 122 -15.86 -9.62 -4.98
C ARG A 122 -15.56 -8.19 -5.45
N ASP A 123 -14.58 -8.02 -6.33
CA ASP A 123 -14.13 -6.73 -6.91
C ASP A 123 -13.59 -5.72 -5.88
N PHE A 124 -13.05 -6.18 -4.75
CA PHE A 124 -12.37 -5.31 -3.78
C PHE A 124 -10.92 -5.06 -4.16
N VAL A 125 -10.50 -3.81 -4.13
CA VAL A 125 -9.08 -3.45 -4.02
C VAL A 125 -8.64 -3.63 -2.57
N ILE A 126 -7.56 -4.37 -2.35
CA ILE A 126 -7.01 -4.60 -1.02
C ILE A 126 -5.69 -3.83 -0.90
N VAL A 127 -5.51 -3.06 0.17
CA VAL A 127 -4.23 -2.41 0.47
C VAL A 127 -3.80 -2.73 1.89
N ALA A 128 -2.54 -3.15 2.06
CA ALA A 128 -1.95 -3.49 3.35
C ALA A 128 -0.72 -2.62 3.60
N SER A 129 -0.81 -1.72 4.58
CA SER A 129 0.28 -0.82 4.97
C SER A 129 1.32 -1.56 5.82
N ASP A 130 2.62 -1.30 5.55
CA ASP A 130 3.71 -1.76 6.43
C ASP A 130 3.84 -0.92 7.72
N TYR A 131 3.17 0.23 7.75
CA TYR A 131 3.32 1.30 8.76
C TYR A 131 4.65 2.07 8.65
N GLU A 132 4.69 3.31 9.19
CA GLU A 132 5.90 4.13 9.18
C GLU A 132 7.05 3.46 9.93
N GLY A 133 8.25 3.54 9.36
CA GLY A 133 9.47 2.96 9.94
C GLY A 133 9.52 1.43 9.95
N SER A 134 8.57 0.76 9.31
CA SER A 134 8.62 -0.65 9.00
C SER A 134 9.00 -0.82 7.52
N GLY A 135 10.24 -1.22 7.27
CA GLY A 135 10.82 -1.35 5.93
C GLY A 135 11.33 -0.06 5.30
N THR A 136 10.83 1.10 5.69
CA THR A 136 11.28 2.44 5.27
C THR A 136 12.08 3.12 6.35
N PRO A 137 12.92 4.15 6.03
CA PRO A 137 13.73 4.84 7.03
C PRO A 137 12.89 5.48 8.14
N GLY A 138 13.37 5.37 9.36
CA GLY A 138 12.75 5.94 10.56
C GLY A 138 12.55 4.92 11.66
N MET A 139 11.94 5.35 12.75
CA MET A 139 11.60 4.47 13.84
C MET A 139 10.20 3.87 13.58
N TYR A 140 10.09 2.56 13.70
CA TYR A 140 8.79 1.90 13.63
C TYR A 140 7.90 2.37 14.79
N ALA A 141 6.79 2.99 14.47
CA ALA A 141 5.82 3.54 15.43
C ALA A 141 4.97 2.44 16.08
N TRP A 142 5.60 1.36 16.54
CA TRP A 142 4.91 0.22 17.14
C TRP A 142 4.03 0.65 18.31
N SER A 143 2.77 0.21 18.30
CA SER A 143 1.77 0.54 19.34
C SER A 143 1.40 2.03 19.47
N GLN A 144 1.76 2.85 18.47
CA GLN A 144 1.31 4.25 18.40
C GLN A 144 0.04 4.33 17.52
N SER A 145 -1.13 4.07 18.11
CA SER A 145 -2.42 3.96 17.40
C SER A 145 -2.68 5.14 16.45
N SER A 146 -2.32 6.36 16.87
CA SER A 146 -2.54 7.55 16.03
C SER A 146 -1.67 7.57 14.78
N ALA A 147 -0.42 7.08 14.83
CA ALA A 147 0.44 6.96 13.68
C ALA A 147 -0.02 5.81 12.76
N LEU A 148 -0.24 4.64 13.35
CA LEU A 148 -0.70 3.45 12.61
C LEU A 148 -2.04 3.71 11.92
N GLY A 149 -3.00 4.33 12.62
CA GLY A 149 -4.30 4.70 12.06
C GLY A 149 -4.18 5.67 10.88
N LYS A 150 -3.30 6.70 10.97
CA LYS A 150 -3.01 7.60 9.84
C LYS A 150 -2.43 6.83 8.65
N ASN A 151 -1.47 5.92 8.89
CA ASN A 151 -0.87 5.15 7.82
C ASN A 151 -1.90 4.26 7.11
N ILE A 152 -2.80 3.59 7.85
CA ILE A 152 -3.88 2.77 7.27
C ILE A 152 -4.87 3.63 6.47
N LEU A 153 -5.26 4.80 6.98
CA LEU A 153 -6.14 5.73 6.27
C LEU A 153 -5.49 6.30 5.01
N ASP A 154 -4.20 6.63 5.08
CA ASP A 154 -3.46 7.14 3.94
C ASP A 154 -3.17 6.04 2.90
N ALA A 155 -3.01 4.77 3.33
CA ALA A 155 -2.97 3.63 2.43
C ALA A 155 -4.27 3.48 1.63
N ALA A 156 -5.44 3.65 2.28
CA ALA A 156 -6.72 3.66 1.59
C ALA A 156 -6.81 4.80 0.55
N ARG A 157 -6.34 6.00 0.91
CA ARG A 157 -6.25 7.13 -0.04
C ARG A 157 -5.29 6.82 -1.19
N ALA A 158 -4.15 6.18 -0.90
CA ALA A 158 -3.20 5.77 -1.92
C ALA A 158 -3.81 4.76 -2.90
N ALA A 159 -4.60 3.80 -2.40
CA ALA A 159 -5.35 2.89 -3.26
C ALA A 159 -6.36 3.62 -4.15
N GLN A 160 -7.02 4.67 -3.64
CA GLN A 160 -7.93 5.51 -4.43
C GLN A 160 -7.21 6.39 -5.47
N ASN A 161 -5.95 6.76 -5.21
CA ASN A 161 -5.11 7.54 -6.12
C ASN A 161 -4.31 6.66 -7.10
N PHE A 162 -4.30 5.35 -6.89
CA PHE A 162 -3.62 4.39 -7.76
C PHE A 162 -4.47 4.11 -9.00
N ASN A 163 -4.06 4.60 -10.15
CA ASN A 163 -4.88 4.58 -11.38
C ASN A 163 -5.39 3.18 -11.76
N LEU A 164 -4.55 2.15 -11.62
CA LEU A 164 -4.93 0.79 -11.97
C LEU A 164 -6.04 0.22 -11.08
N ALA A 165 -6.15 0.72 -9.84
CA ALA A 165 -7.18 0.28 -8.90
C ALA A 165 -8.58 0.65 -9.36
N LYS A 166 -8.74 1.77 -10.09
CA LYS A 166 -10.07 2.31 -10.46
C LYS A 166 -11.02 2.35 -9.28
N ALA A 167 -10.48 2.70 -8.10
CA ALA A 167 -11.18 2.63 -6.83
C ALA A 167 -12.20 3.77 -6.68
N ASN A 168 -13.31 3.48 -6.00
CA ASN A 168 -14.29 4.49 -5.59
C ASN A 168 -13.98 5.01 -4.17
N LYS A 169 -14.95 5.72 -3.56
CA LYS A 169 -14.80 6.29 -2.22
C LYS A 169 -15.26 5.35 -1.08
N ASP A 170 -15.85 4.21 -1.43
CA ASP A 170 -16.28 3.23 -0.44
C ASP A 170 -15.05 2.55 0.15
N THR A 171 -14.82 2.79 1.43
CA THR A 171 -13.63 2.33 2.12
C THR A 171 -14.01 1.55 3.37
N PHE A 172 -13.46 0.37 3.46
CA PHE A 172 -13.57 -0.51 4.61
C PHE A 172 -12.21 -0.65 5.27
N ILE A 173 -12.17 -0.64 6.58
CA ILE A 173 -10.94 -0.80 7.35
C ILE A 173 -11.11 -2.01 8.25
N THR A 174 -10.12 -2.88 8.24
CA THR A 174 -10.04 -4.01 9.15
C THR A 174 -8.61 -4.20 9.62
N GLY A 175 -8.43 -4.89 10.73
CA GLY A 175 -7.11 -5.12 11.24
C GLY A 175 -7.06 -6.26 12.25
N PHE A 176 -5.86 -6.81 12.42
CA PHE A 176 -5.59 -7.88 13.37
C PHE A 176 -4.50 -7.46 14.35
N SER A 177 -4.68 -7.79 15.64
CA SER A 177 -3.72 -7.45 16.70
C SER A 177 -3.40 -5.95 16.71
N ILE A 178 -2.13 -5.56 16.52
CA ILE A 178 -1.72 -4.14 16.44
C ILE A 178 -2.44 -3.38 15.32
N GLY A 179 -2.79 -4.05 14.23
CA GLY A 179 -3.56 -3.42 13.14
C GLY A 179 -5.02 -3.16 13.47
N GLY A 180 -5.56 -3.78 14.53
CA GLY A 180 -6.88 -3.53 15.09
C GLY A 180 -6.88 -2.52 16.23
N HIS A 181 -5.75 -1.95 16.57
CA HIS A 181 -5.52 -1.03 17.69
C HIS A 181 -5.80 0.41 17.27
#